data_6add2e540638e4702b6379f7724053c1
#
_entry.id   6add2e540638e4702b6379f7724053c1
#
_cell.length_a   1.000
_cell.length_b   1.000
_cell.length_c   1.000
_cell.angle_alpha   90.00
_cell.angle_beta   90.00
_cell.angle_gamma   90.00
#
_symmetry.space_group_name_H-M   'P 1'
#
loop_
_entity.id
_entity.type
_entity.pdbx_description
1 polymer ?
#
loop_
_entity_poly.entity_id
_entity_poly.type
_entity_poly.pdbx_seq_one_letter_code
_entity_poly.pdbx_strand_id
1 'polypeptide(L)'
;MKKEEILKDFKDKNILITGGTGMIGRAVVKILCDASATVKVVSLDEIIIDERAEYINGDLTDFDFCKAVTNGMDYVFHIAGIKGSIEVTKSKPASFFVPLLMFNTNILEASRINGIRKLVYTSSIGAYSSAEVFIETQ
;
A
#
# COMPACT_ATOMS: atom_id res chain seq x y z
N MET A 1 9.72 -6.24 21.47
CA MET A 1 8.40 -6.80 21.14
C MET A 1 8.61 -8.02 20.24
N LYS A 2 8.09 -9.19 20.60
CA LYS A 2 8.28 -10.41 19.80
C LYS A 2 7.36 -10.34 18.57
N LYS A 3 7.82 -10.84 17.42
CA LYS A 3 7.05 -10.87 16.16
C LYS A 3 5.63 -11.42 16.34
N GLU A 4 5.48 -12.49 17.12
CA GLU A 4 4.20 -13.13 17.42
C GLU A 4 3.22 -12.22 18.19
N GLU A 5 3.73 -11.30 19.00
CA GLU A 5 2.91 -10.38 19.77
C GLU A 5 2.31 -9.28 18.89
N ILE A 6 3.10 -8.77 17.95
CA ILE A 6 2.63 -7.78 16.93
C ILE A 6 1.56 -8.39 16.03
N LEU A 7 1.74 -9.65 15.61
CA LEU A 7 0.82 -10.31 14.68
C LEU A 7 -0.56 -10.57 15.31
N LYS A 8 -0.66 -10.70 16.63
CA LYS A 8 -1.96 -10.86 17.32
C LYS A 8 -2.89 -9.68 17.14
N ASP A 9 -2.35 -8.48 16.94
CA ASP A 9 -3.15 -7.26 16.74
C ASP A 9 -3.88 -7.24 15.40
N PHE A 10 -3.43 -8.06 14.43
CA PHE A 10 -4.04 -8.18 13.10
C PHE A 10 -5.04 -9.31 12.96
N LYS A 11 -5.11 -10.21 13.96
CA LYS A 11 -6.06 -11.33 13.92
C LYS A 11 -7.50 -10.80 13.79
N ASP A 12 -8.25 -11.40 12.88
CA ASP A 12 -9.66 -11.08 12.59
C ASP A 12 -9.88 -9.61 12.16
N LYS A 13 -8.85 -8.93 11.65
CA LYS A 13 -8.94 -7.57 11.11
C LYS A 13 -9.10 -7.59 9.60
N ASN A 14 -9.91 -6.68 9.09
CA ASN A 14 -10.05 -6.42 7.67
C ASN A 14 -8.94 -5.46 7.21
N ILE A 15 -8.06 -5.94 6.34
CA ILE A 15 -6.86 -5.19 5.94
C ILE A 15 -6.81 -5.05 4.44
N LEU A 16 -6.74 -3.80 3.96
CA LEU A 16 -6.47 -3.49 2.56
C LEU A 16 -4.97 -3.33 2.34
N ILE A 17 -4.46 -3.99 1.30
CA ILE A 17 -3.08 -3.82 0.83
C ILE A 17 -3.12 -3.34 -0.61
N THR A 18 -2.66 -2.12 -0.89
CA THR A 18 -2.49 -1.67 -2.26
C THR A 18 -1.07 -2.00 -2.74
N GLY A 19 -0.94 -2.47 -3.97
CA GLY A 19 0.35 -2.91 -4.50
C GLY A 19 0.88 -4.20 -3.85
N GLY A 20 -0.02 -5.06 -3.36
CA GLY A 20 0.31 -6.31 -2.69
C GLY A 20 1.05 -7.32 -3.56
N THR A 21 1.01 -7.18 -4.88
CA THR A 21 1.75 -8.03 -5.84
C THR A 21 3.20 -7.60 -6.06
N GLY A 22 3.57 -6.39 -5.59
CA GLY A 22 4.93 -5.86 -5.66
C GLY A 22 5.91 -6.54 -4.68
N MET A 23 7.19 -6.19 -4.76
CA MET A 23 8.26 -6.80 -3.97
C MET A 23 8.01 -6.72 -2.45
N ILE A 24 7.67 -5.55 -1.93
CA ILE A 24 7.35 -5.37 -0.50
C ILE A 24 5.97 -5.97 -0.19
N GLY A 25 4.98 -5.70 -1.05
CA GLY A 25 3.60 -6.12 -0.86
C GLY A 25 3.45 -7.63 -0.68
N ARG A 26 4.17 -8.45 -1.44
CA ARG A 26 4.15 -9.92 -1.32
C ARG A 26 4.48 -10.42 0.08
N ALA A 27 5.48 -9.83 0.70
CA ALA A 27 5.87 -10.18 2.06
C ALA A 27 4.78 -9.79 3.08
N VAL A 28 4.21 -8.58 2.91
CA VAL A 28 3.14 -8.07 3.78
C VAL A 28 1.88 -8.93 3.66
N VAL A 29 1.46 -9.30 2.43
CA VAL A 29 0.31 -10.20 2.19
C VAL A 29 0.48 -11.51 2.97
N LYS A 30 1.61 -12.19 2.80
CA LYS A 30 1.86 -13.48 3.48
C LYS A 30 1.85 -13.34 4.99
N ILE A 31 2.53 -12.32 5.54
CA ILE A 31 2.61 -12.08 6.99
C ILE A 31 1.21 -11.84 7.57
N LEU A 32 0.37 -11.05 6.90
CA LEU A 32 -0.96 -10.74 7.40
C LEU A 32 -1.94 -11.92 7.24
N CYS A 33 -1.83 -12.71 6.17
CA CYS A 33 -2.56 -13.96 6.06
C CYS A 33 -2.15 -14.96 7.16
N ASP A 34 -0.86 -15.06 7.48
CA ASP A 34 -0.35 -15.90 8.57
C ASP A 34 -0.82 -15.41 9.96
N ALA A 35 -1.07 -14.11 10.10
CA ALA A 35 -1.66 -13.51 11.29
C ALA A 35 -3.19 -13.73 11.40
N SER A 36 -3.81 -14.47 10.47
CA SER A 36 -5.25 -14.70 10.41
C SER A 36 -6.06 -13.40 10.22
N ALA A 37 -5.50 -12.43 9.49
CA ALA A 37 -6.24 -11.25 9.03
C ALA A 37 -7.08 -11.61 7.80
N THR A 38 -8.19 -10.90 7.60
CA THR A 38 -8.93 -10.89 6.33
C THR A 38 -8.27 -9.90 5.38
N VAL A 39 -7.50 -10.40 4.43
CA VAL A 39 -6.65 -9.58 3.56
C VAL A 39 -7.33 -9.35 2.21
N LYS A 40 -7.41 -8.08 1.80
CA LYS A 40 -7.83 -7.64 0.48
C LYS A 40 -6.65 -6.96 -0.21
N VAL A 41 -6.32 -7.40 -1.41
CA VAL A 41 -5.22 -6.87 -2.23
C VAL A 41 -5.77 -6.13 -3.43
N VAL A 42 -5.30 -4.91 -3.64
CA VAL A 42 -5.59 -4.12 -4.85
C VAL A 42 -4.31 -3.91 -5.64
N SER A 43 -4.35 -4.26 -6.92
CA SER A 43 -3.25 -4.03 -7.86
C SER A 43 -3.77 -3.85 -9.30
N LEU A 44 -2.87 -3.46 -10.21
CA LEU A 44 -3.16 -3.36 -11.65
C LEU A 44 -2.91 -4.69 -12.39
N ASP A 45 -2.42 -5.71 -11.72
CA ASP A 45 -2.18 -7.05 -12.28
C ASP A 45 -3.02 -8.10 -11.56
N GLU A 46 -3.10 -9.30 -12.13
CA GLU A 46 -3.92 -10.43 -11.65
C GLU A 46 -3.07 -11.50 -10.94
N ILE A 47 -1.89 -11.13 -10.40
CA ILE A 47 -1.00 -12.07 -9.74
C ILE A 47 -1.54 -12.43 -8.36
N ILE A 48 -1.77 -13.71 -8.11
CA ILE A 48 -2.14 -14.24 -6.79
C ILE A 48 -0.86 -14.58 -6.02
N ILE A 49 -0.71 -14.01 -4.83
CA ILE A 49 0.43 -14.22 -3.93
C ILE A 49 0.11 -15.26 -2.86
N ASP A 50 -1.11 -15.23 -2.35
CA ASP A 50 -1.61 -16.13 -1.31
C ASP A 50 -3.11 -16.34 -1.54
N GLU A 51 -3.55 -17.57 -1.67
CA GLU A 51 -4.95 -17.92 -1.97
C GLU A 51 -5.92 -17.55 -0.86
N ARG A 52 -5.42 -17.25 0.34
CA ARG A 52 -6.24 -16.79 1.48
C ARG A 52 -6.68 -15.33 1.37
N ALA A 53 -6.06 -14.55 0.48
CA ALA A 53 -6.40 -13.14 0.26
C ALA A 53 -7.38 -12.96 -0.90
N GLU A 54 -8.25 -11.97 -0.79
CA GLU A 54 -9.10 -11.49 -1.88
C GLU A 54 -8.29 -10.54 -2.79
N TYR A 55 -8.39 -10.70 -4.11
CA TYR A 55 -7.71 -9.84 -5.08
C TYR A 55 -8.70 -9.07 -5.92
N ILE A 56 -8.48 -7.75 -6.02
CA ILE A 56 -9.27 -6.84 -6.83
C ILE A 56 -8.33 -6.12 -7.78
N ASN A 57 -8.57 -6.28 -9.08
CA ASN A 57 -7.91 -5.49 -10.11
C ASN A 57 -8.61 -4.13 -10.24
N GLY A 58 -7.84 -3.04 -10.18
CA GLY A 58 -8.39 -1.69 -10.33
C GLY A 58 -7.37 -0.58 -10.17
N ASP A 59 -7.75 0.59 -10.68
CA ASP A 59 -6.90 1.78 -10.71
C ASP A 59 -7.25 2.72 -9.56
N LEU A 60 -6.28 2.96 -8.69
CA LEU A 60 -6.41 3.86 -7.54
C LEU A 60 -6.43 5.35 -7.95
N THR A 61 -6.26 5.70 -9.21
CA THR A 61 -6.52 7.05 -9.69
C THR A 61 -8.02 7.36 -9.77
N ASP A 62 -8.87 6.33 -9.73
CA ASP A 62 -10.32 6.46 -9.56
C ASP A 62 -10.67 6.58 -8.07
N PHE A 63 -11.23 7.73 -7.69
CA PHE A 63 -11.58 8.00 -6.30
C PHE A 63 -12.78 7.18 -5.80
N ASP A 64 -13.78 6.93 -6.66
CA ASP A 64 -14.94 6.12 -6.27
C ASP A 64 -14.53 4.66 -6.05
N PHE A 65 -13.62 4.15 -6.86
CA PHE A 65 -12.99 2.85 -6.63
C PHE A 65 -12.23 2.81 -5.30
N CYS A 66 -11.44 3.85 -4.98
CA CYS A 66 -10.74 3.95 -3.69
C CYS A 66 -11.70 3.92 -2.49
N LYS A 67 -12.84 4.64 -2.58
CA LYS A 67 -13.89 4.59 -1.55
C LYS A 67 -14.49 3.19 -1.39
N ALA A 68 -14.75 2.53 -2.50
CA ALA A 68 -15.34 1.18 -2.48
C ALA A 68 -14.40 0.16 -1.83
N VAL A 69 -13.11 0.15 -2.19
CA VAL A 69 -12.16 -0.85 -1.66
C VAL A 69 -11.72 -0.60 -0.22
N THR A 70 -11.79 0.66 0.27
CA THR A 70 -11.48 0.99 1.65
C THR A 70 -12.68 0.81 2.60
N ASN A 71 -13.89 0.64 2.05
CA ASN A 71 -15.09 0.48 2.89
C ASN A 71 -15.04 -0.81 3.72
N GLY A 72 -15.31 -0.70 5.02
CA GLY A 72 -15.31 -1.82 5.95
C GLY A 72 -13.91 -2.36 6.33
N MET A 73 -12.83 -1.66 5.95
CA MET A 73 -11.47 -2.04 6.35
C MET A 73 -11.10 -1.42 7.70
N ASP A 74 -10.34 -2.16 8.51
CA ASP A 74 -9.75 -1.65 9.76
C ASP A 74 -8.44 -0.91 9.52
N TYR A 75 -7.59 -1.47 8.64
CA TYR A 75 -6.25 -0.96 8.33
C TYR A 75 -5.99 -0.91 6.83
N VAL A 76 -5.16 0.04 6.42
CA VAL A 76 -4.68 0.15 5.04
C VAL A 76 -3.14 0.14 5.01
N PHE A 77 -2.56 -0.77 4.24
CA PHE A 77 -1.15 -0.77 3.88
C PHE A 77 -1.03 -0.26 2.44
N HIS A 78 -0.72 1.03 2.30
CA HIS A 78 -0.58 1.66 1.00
C HIS A 78 0.86 1.52 0.49
N ILE A 79 1.10 0.47 -0.31
CA ILE A 79 2.41 0.07 -0.82
C ILE A 79 2.51 0.29 -2.33
N ALA A 80 1.38 0.62 -2.98
CA ALA A 80 1.34 0.89 -4.40
C ALA A 80 2.30 2.02 -4.76
N GLY A 81 3.02 1.85 -5.85
CA GLY A 81 3.94 2.83 -6.39
C GLY A 81 4.17 2.62 -7.87
N ILE A 82 4.50 3.69 -8.57
CA ILE A 82 4.88 3.63 -9.98
C ILE A 82 6.35 3.28 -10.07
N LYS A 83 6.68 2.24 -10.84
CA LYS A 83 8.06 1.86 -11.15
C LYS A 83 8.54 2.58 -12.40
N GLY A 84 9.77 3.09 -12.37
CA GLY A 84 10.42 3.66 -13.52
C GLY A 84 11.92 3.82 -13.28
N SER A 85 12.71 3.83 -14.37
CA SER A 85 14.12 4.17 -14.29
C SER A 85 14.29 5.68 -14.05
N ILE A 86 15.44 6.08 -13.53
CA ILE A 86 15.80 7.49 -13.34
C ILE A 86 15.69 8.26 -14.66
N GLU A 87 16.07 7.64 -15.77
CA GLU A 87 16.00 8.24 -17.10
C GLU A 87 14.56 8.53 -17.53
N VAL A 88 13.65 7.57 -17.35
CA VAL A 88 12.22 7.74 -17.67
C VAL A 88 11.59 8.79 -16.76
N THR A 89 11.93 8.80 -15.48
CA THR A 89 11.43 9.81 -14.52
C THR A 89 11.90 11.21 -14.90
N LYS A 90 13.13 11.37 -15.39
CA LYS A 90 13.66 12.66 -15.85
C LYS A 90 13.05 13.11 -17.18
N SER A 91 12.84 12.20 -18.12
CA SER A 91 12.33 12.53 -19.46
C SER A 91 10.81 12.78 -19.48
N LYS A 92 10.06 12.16 -18.57
CA LYS A 92 8.59 12.26 -18.48
C LYS A 92 8.10 12.48 -17.04
N PRO A 93 8.53 13.55 -16.37
CA PRO A 93 8.25 13.73 -14.93
C PRO A 93 6.75 13.78 -14.61
N ALA A 94 5.95 14.42 -15.45
CA ALA A 94 4.50 14.52 -15.23
C ALA A 94 3.79 13.15 -15.29
N SER A 95 4.25 12.24 -16.15
CA SER A 95 3.68 10.89 -16.27
C SER A 95 3.90 10.04 -15.01
N PHE A 96 4.86 10.40 -14.17
CA PHE A 96 5.08 9.80 -12.86
C PHE A 96 4.37 10.58 -11.76
N PHE A 97 4.60 11.89 -11.71
CA PHE A 97 4.13 12.72 -10.62
C PHE A 97 2.60 12.78 -10.53
N VAL A 98 1.91 12.97 -11.67
CA VAL A 98 0.46 13.16 -11.67
C VAL A 98 -0.28 11.91 -11.14
N PRO A 99 -0.11 10.70 -11.71
CA PRO A 99 -0.82 9.54 -11.18
C PRO A 99 -0.36 9.17 -9.77
N LEU A 100 0.92 9.41 -9.41
CA LEU A 100 1.44 9.20 -8.07
C LEU A 100 0.74 10.10 -7.05
N LEU A 101 0.55 11.37 -7.38
CA LEU A 101 -0.21 12.30 -6.55
C LEU A 101 -1.68 11.87 -6.43
N MET A 102 -2.30 11.49 -7.55
CA MET A 102 -3.71 11.09 -7.58
C MET A 102 -3.98 9.87 -6.69
N PHE A 103 -3.32 8.74 -6.92
CA PHE A 103 -3.64 7.54 -6.15
C PHE A 103 -3.27 7.65 -4.67
N ASN A 104 -2.19 8.36 -4.32
CA ASN A 104 -1.83 8.59 -2.92
C ASN A 104 -2.88 9.44 -2.21
N THR A 105 -3.31 10.56 -2.81
CA THR A 105 -4.33 11.44 -2.22
C THR A 105 -5.69 10.75 -2.17
N ASN A 106 -6.06 9.98 -3.20
CA ASN A 106 -7.33 9.25 -3.24
C ASN A 106 -7.44 8.21 -2.12
N ILE A 107 -6.40 7.40 -1.92
CA ILE A 107 -6.40 6.39 -0.85
C ILE A 107 -6.40 7.03 0.53
N LEU A 108 -5.65 8.11 0.73
CA LEU A 108 -5.65 8.85 1.99
C LEU A 108 -7.02 9.41 2.32
N GLU A 109 -7.65 10.10 1.35
CA GLU A 109 -8.98 10.71 1.56
C GLU A 109 -10.09 9.65 1.68
N ALA A 110 -10.07 8.61 0.87
CA ALA A 110 -11.01 7.49 1.00
C ALA A 110 -10.89 6.80 2.37
N SER A 111 -9.68 6.63 2.87
CA SER A 111 -9.41 6.06 4.19
C SER A 111 -9.96 6.96 5.31
N ARG A 112 -9.78 8.28 5.18
CA ARG A 112 -10.35 9.25 6.13
C ARG A 112 -11.88 9.20 6.13
N ILE A 113 -12.53 9.20 4.97
CA ILE A 113 -13.98 9.15 4.82
C ILE A 113 -14.55 7.87 5.43
N ASN A 114 -13.92 6.72 5.20
CA ASN A 114 -14.37 5.42 5.68
C ASN A 114 -13.91 5.11 7.12
N GLY A 115 -13.27 6.06 7.82
CA GLY A 115 -12.90 5.91 9.23
C GLY A 115 -11.84 4.83 9.49
N ILE A 116 -10.91 4.63 8.56
CA ILE A 116 -9.79 3.69 8.72
C ILE A 116 -9.01 4.03 10.00
N ARG A 117 -8.76 3.04 10.85
CA ARG A 117 -8.08 3.24 12.14
C ARG A 117 -6.62 3.64 12.01
N LYS A 118 -5.90 2.99 11.08
CA LYS A 118 -4.50 3.30 10.78
C LYS A 118 -4.23 3.03 9.31
N LEU A 119 -3.45 3.93 8.73
CA LEU A 119 -2.89 3.78 7.39
C LEU A 119 -1.37 3.81 7.50
N VAL A 120 -0.73 2.81 6.87
CA VAL A 120 0.72 2.75 6.67
C VAL A 120 0.99 3.13 5.23
N TYR A 121 1.85 4.12 5.02
CA TYR A 121 2.27 4.57 3.71
C TYR A 121 3.77 4.33 3.52
N THR A 122 4.14 3.68 2.42
CA THR A 122 5.56 3.52 2.06
C THR A 122 6.06 4.80 1.39
N SER A 123 6.89 5.55 2.09
CA SER A 123 7.53 6.75 1.58
C SER A 123 8.71 6.41 0.65
N SER A 124 9.54 7.38 0.34
CA SER A 124 10.71 7.25 -0.51
C SER A 124 11.93 7.87 0.15
N ILE A 125 13.11 7.31 -0.12
CA ILE A 125 14.39 7.92 0.28
C ILE A 125 14.53 9.34 -0.26
N GLY A 126 13.90 9.65 -1.40
CA GLY A 126 13.89 11.00 -1.97
C GLY A 126 13.10 12.04 -1.16
N ALA A 127 12.38 11.63 -0.11
CA ALA A 127 11.72 12.54 0.83
C ALA A 127 12.69 13.14 1.87
N TYR A 128 13.89 12.59 1.99
CA TYR A 128 14.92 13.05 2.93
C TYR A 128 15.91 13.99 2.27
N SER A 129 16.55 14.85 3.06
CA SER A 129 17.64 15.68 2.58
C SER A 129 18.79 14.81 2.06
N SER A 130 19.52 15.32 1.07
CA SER A 130 20.68 14.63 0.51
C SER A 130 21.71 14.36 1.60
N ALA A 131 22.15 13.11 1.74
CA ALA A 131 23.17 12.69 2.71
C ALA A 131 24.02 11.55 2.12
N GLU A 132 25.28 11.46 2.55
CA GLU A 132 26.16 10.34 2.16
C GLU A 132 25.72 9.03 2.80
N VAL A 133 25.18 9.11 4.01
CA VAL A 133 24.65 7.98 4.77
C VAL A 133 23.31 8.40 5.39
N PHE A 134 22.27 7.59 5.18
CA PHE A 134 20.98 7.78 5.85
C PHE A 134 20.97 7.00 7.16
N ILE A 135 20.71 7.68 8.27
CA ILE A 135 20.65 7.09 9.61
C ILE A 135 19.18 6.96 9.99
N GLU A 136 18.74 5.76 10.44
CA GLU A 136 17.34 5.45 10.74
C GLU A 136 16.74 6.30 11.89
N THR A 137 17.58 7.01 12.63
CA THR A 137 17.16 7.86 13.77
C THR A 137 16.96 9.33 13.40
N GLN A 138 17.07 9.69 12.13
CA GLN A 138 16.86 11.07 11.66
C GLN A 138 15.41 11.33 11.27
#